data_cec44c741e45b17e0833cb061db010bb
#
_entry.id   cec44c741e45b17e0833cb061db010bb
#
_cell.length_a   1.000
_cell.length_b   1.000
_cell.length_c   1.000
_cell.angle_alpha   90.00
_cell.angle_beta   90.00
_cell.angle_gamma   90.00
#
_symmetry.space_group_name_H-M   'P 1'
#
loop_
_entity.id
_entity.type
_entity.pdbx_description
1 polymer ?
#
loop_
_entity_poly.entity_id
_entity_poly.type
_entity_poly.pdbx_seq_one_letter_code
_entity_poly.pdbx_strand_id
1 'polypeptide(L)'
;MILENINSVRDLKALDKEQLRLLSDEIRSALLKKISVHGGHFGSNFGIVEATVALHYVFNSPSDKIIFDVSHQSYAHKMITGRADAFLNEDKYDDVSGYSAPYESEHDTFTMGHTSTSVSLALGLAKGRDLVGGHNNVIALIGDGSLSGGEALEGLNYAGEFDGNLIIVVNDNDMSIAENHGGLYRSLKALRESDGKSENNIFKSLGLDYVYVNDGNDVCKLISAFEKVKDISHPIVVHICTQKGKGYSYAEISREEWHATTPFDIETGKRLFSKNSDDSYANITALHLLEKMKQDPAIVSITAATPTVAGFSKDRRDIAGKQFIDVGIAEEHAVAMASGIAKAGGKPVWAVNSTFLQRTYDQLSHDVCLNSSPITALIFNSSIYCESDVKHICIYDITMI
;
A
#
# COMPACT_ATOMS: atom_id res chain seq x y z
N MET A 1 -23.00 16.72 -12.17
CA MET A 1 -21.78 15.90 -12.33
C MET A 1 -22.16 14.46 -12.69
N ILE A 2 -21.26 13.72 -13.34
CA ILE A 2 -21.49 12.28 -13.62
C ILE A 2 -21.46 11.50 -12.31
N LEU A 3 -20.49 11.79 -11.44
CA LEU A 3 -20.28 11.11 -10.15
C LEU A 3 -21.51 11.14 -9.24
N GLU A 4 -22.27 12.22 -9.21
CA GLU A 4 -23.53 12.34 -8.43
C GLU A 4 -24.61 11.35 -8.86
N ASN A 5 -24.53 10.84 -10.10
CA ASN A 5 -25.48 9.90 -10.66
C ASN A 5 -24.98 8.44 -10.62
N ILE A 6 -23.78 8.19 -10.07
CA ILE A 6 -23.25 6.84 -9.89
C ILE A 6 -23.68 6.31 -8.52
N ASN A 7 -24.74 5.55 -8.49
CA ASN A 7 -25.25 4.89 -7.28
C ASN A 7 -24.87 3.41 -7.22
N SER A 8 -24.41 2.85 -8.33
CA SER A 8 -24.04 1.44 -8.45
C SER A 8 -23.03 1.22 -9.58
N VAL A 9 -22.39 0.07 -9.56
CA VAL A 9 -21.50 -0.37 -10.65
C VAL A 9 -22.24 -0.46 -12.00
N ARG A 10 -23.56 -0.67 -11.99
CA ARG A 10 -24.37 -0.68 -13.21
C ARG A 10 -24.40 0.68 -13.90
N ASP A 11 -24.49 1.76 -13.12
CA ASP A 11 -24.52 3.12 -13.66
C ASP A 11 -23.16 3.46 -14.32
N LEU A 12 -22.05 3.04 -13.69
CA LEU A 12 -20.71 3.16 -14.27
C LEU A 12 -20.61 2.44 -15.62
N LYS A 13 -21.13 1.21 -15.73
CA LYS A 13 -21.06 0.40 -16.96
C LYS A 13 -21.90 0.94 -18.11
N ALA A 14 -22.82 1.86 -17.85
CA ALA A 14 -23.61 2.53 -18.88
C ALA A 14 -22.87 3.71 -19.53
N LEU A 15 -21.74 4.14 -18.98
CA LEU A 15 -20.96 5.29 -19.46
C LEU A 15 -20.14 4.93 -20.71
N ASP A 16 -20.02 5.88 -21.62
CA ASP A 16 -19.07 5.80 -22.73
C ASP A 16 -17.64 6.18 -22.29
N LYS A 17 -16.67 6.00 -23.18
CA LYS A 17 -15.24 6.23 -22.89
C LYS A 17 -14.92 7.67 -22.49
N GLU A 18 -15.60 8.65 -23.07
CA GLU A 18 -15.40 10.05 -22.72
C GLU A 18 -15.95 10.38 -21.34
N GLN A 19 -17.14 9.84 -21.05
CA GLN A 19 -17.75 9.96 -19.73
C GLN A 19 -16.91 9.29 -18.63
N LEU A 20 -16.24 8.16 -18.92
CA LEU A 20 -15.33 7.50 -17.96
C LEU A 20 -14.09 8.37 -17.64
N ARG A 21 -13.56 9.11 -18.63
CA ARG A 21 -12.47 10.07 -18.38
C ARG A 21 -12.94 11.23 -17.50
N LEU A 22 -14.09 11.82 -17.84
CA LEU A 22 -14.69 12.89 -17.05
C LEU A 22 -15.01 12.44 -15.62
N LEU A 23 -15.52 11.21 -15.44
CA LEU A 23 -15.76 10.63 -14.12
C LEU A 23 -14.47 10.52 -13.31
N SER A 24 -13.36 10.11 -13.93
CA SER A 24 -12.06 10.02 -13.25
C SER A 24 -11.59 11.40 -12.75
N ASP A 25 -11.81 12.45 -13.52
CA ASP A 25 -11.49 13.83 -13.12
C ASP A 25 -12.42 14.33 -12.00
N GLU A 26 -13.71 14.01 -12.06
CA GLU A 26 -14.68 14.34 -11.01
C GLU A 26 -14.36 13.63 -9.69
N ILE A 27 -13.97 12.36 -9.73
CA ILE A 27 -13.50 11.59 -8.56
C ILE A 27 -12.28 12.28 -7.94
N ARG A 28 -11.28 12.68 -8.74
CA ARG A 28 -10.12 13.42 -8.21
C ARG A 28 -10.50 14.74 -7.58
N SER A 29 -11.42 15.48 -8.19
CA SER A 29 -11.90 16.75 -7.64
C SER A 29 -12.60 16.57 -6.29
N ALA A 30 -13.43 15.53 -6.15
CA ALA A 30 -14.08 15.16 -4.89
C ALA A 30 -13.05 14.74 -3.82
N LEU A 31 -12.04 13.94 -4.20
CA LEU A 31 -10.93 13.54 -3.32
C LEU A 31 -10.15 14.76 -2.84
N LEU A 32 -9.80 15.67 -3.75
CA LEU A 32 -9.06 16.88 -3.41
C LEU A 32 -9.82 17.71 -2.38
N LYS A 33 -11.11 17.95 -2.62
CA LYS A 33 -11.96 18.72 -1.70
C LYS A 33 -12.04 18.03 -0.33
N LYS A 34 -12.40 16.75 -0.27
CA LYS A 34 -12.52 16.02 1.00
C LYS A 34 -11.21 16.00 1.79
N ILE A 35 -10.11 15.60 1.14
CA ILE A 35 -8.85 15.41 1.84
C ILE A 35 -8.22 16.75 2.25
N SER A 36 -8.47 17.84 1.51
CA SER A 36 -7.98 19.17 1.92
C SER A 36 -8.58 19.66 3.23
N VAL A 37 -9.81 19.27 3.54
CA VAL A 37 -10.54 19.66 4.76
C VAL A 37 -10.38 18.62 5.87
N HIS A 38 -10.45 17.33 5.52
CA HIS A 38 -10.52 16.23 6.48
C HIS A 38 -9.15 15.57 6.76
N GLY A 39 -8.22 15.63 5.79
CA GLY A 39 -7.01 14.82 5.79
C GLY A 39 -7.28 13.40 5.27
N GLY A 40 -6.24 12.55 5.26
CA GLY A 40 -6.32 11.17 4.84
C GLY A 40 -5.20 10.74 3.87
N HIS A 41 -5.34 9.54 3.29
CA HIS A 41 -4.39 9.02 2.31
C HIS A 41 -4.58 9.71 0.96
N PHE A 42 -3.53 10.37 0.48
CA PHE A 42 -3.60 11.24 -0.70
C PHE A 42 -3.03 10.57 -1.95
N GLY A 43 -1.71 10.42 -2.00
CA GLY A 43 -0.99 10.05 -3.22
C GLY A 43 -1.43 8.72 -3.84
N SER A 44 -1.69 7.72 -3.02
CA SER A 44 -2.15 6.39 -3.44
C SER A 44 -3.56 6.44 -4.05
N ASN A 45 -4.49 7.22 -3.48
CA ASN A 45 -5.84 7.38 -4.01
C ASN A 45 -5.85 8.11 -5.35
N PHE A 46 -5.06 9.18 -5.48
CA PHE A 46 -4.99 9.96 -6.73
C PHE A 46 -4.35 9.18 -7.87
N GLY A 47 -3.39 8.31 -7.57
CA GLY A 47 -2.70 7.49 -8.57
C GLY A 47 -3.52 6.35 -9.14
N ILE A 48 -4.55 5.85 -8.42
CA ILE A 48 -5.26 4.61 -8.76
C ILE A 48 -6.67 4.83 -9.34
N VAL A 49 -7.10 6.07 -9.56
CA VAL A 49 -8.48 6.39 -9.95
C VAL A 49 -8.88 5.65 -11.22
N GLU A 50 -8.12 5.79 -12.32
CA GLU A 50 -8.45 5.16 -13.60
C GLU A 50 -8.46 3.64 -13.52
N ALA A 51 -7.54 3.05 -12.76
CA ALA A 51 -7.49 1.60 -12.58
C ALA A 51 -8.71 1.11 -11.79
N THR A 52 -9.16 1.86 -10.79
CA THR A 52 -10.39 1.53 -10.04
C THR A 52 -11.62 1.65 -10.92
N VAL A 53 -11.75 2.72 -11.71
CA VAL A 53 -12.84 2.91 -12.69
C VAL A 53 -12.85 1.74 -13.70
N ALA A 54 -11.69 1.40 -14.27
CA ALA A 54 -11.58 0.33 -15.26
C ALA A 54 -11.90 -1.06 -14.67
N LEU A 55 -11.46 -1.35 -13.45
CA LEU A 55 -11.79 -2.59 -12.74
C LEU A 55 -13.31 -2.74 -12.58
N HIS A 56 -13.99 -1.73 -12.08
CA HIS A 56 -15.44 -1.78 -11.89
C HIS A 56 -16.22 -1.72 -13.21
N TYR A 57 -15.66 -1.14 -14.26
CA TYR A 57 -16.25 -1.17 -15.59
C TYR A 57 -16.23 -2.56 -16.21
N VAL A 58 -15.12 -3.29 -16.06
CA VAL A 58 -14.94 -4.62 -16.68
C VAL A 58 -15.53 -5.73 -15.81
N PHE A 59 -15.22 -5.76 -14.52
CA PHE A 59 -15.63 -6.83 -13.60
C PHE A 59 -16.98 -6.52 -12.93
N ASN A 60 -17.67 -7.56 -12.48
CA ASN A 60 -19.03 -7.49 -11.93
C ASN A 60 -19.03 -7.54 -10.41
N SER A 61 -18.41 -6.54 -9.74
CA SER A 61 -18.49 -6.45 -8.28
C SER A 61 -19.96 -6.20 -7.84
N PRO A 62 -20.47 -6.85 -6.77
CA PRO A 62 -19.76 -7.65 -5.79
C PRO A 62 -19.61 -9.14 -6.13
N SER A 63 -20.18 -9.61 -7.27
CA SER A 63 -20.04 -11.02 -7.70
C SER A 63 -18.58 -11.37 -7.94
N ASP A 64 -17.90 -10.64 -8.83
CA ASP A 64 -16.44 -10.68 -8.95
C ASP A 64 -15.83 -10.02 -7.71
N LYS A 65 -14.77 -10.60 -7.15
CA LYS A 65 -14.14 -10.14 -5.92
C LYS A 65 -12.89 -9.30 -6.22
N ILE A 66 -12.86 -8.07 -5.74
CA ILE A 66 -11.71 -7.17 -5.87
C ILE A 66 -11.17 -6.89 -4.48
N ILE A 67 -9.94 -7.35 -4.20
CA ILE A 67 -9.27 -7.20 -2.92
C ILE A 67 -8.18 -6.14 -3.07
N PHE A 68 -8.35 -5.02 -2.38
CA PHE A 68 -7.37 -3.94 -2.33
C PHE A 68 -6.37 -4.22 -1.21
N ASP A 69 -5.08 -4.41 -1.54
CA ASP A 69 -4.03 -4.55 -0.52
C ASP A 69 -3.97 -3.30 0.36
N VAL A 70 -3.79 -3.43 1.67
CA VAL A 70 -3.93 -2.32 2.64
C VAL A 70 -5.32 -1.70 2.61
N SER A 71 -5.82 -1.41 1.43
CA SER A 71 -7.09 -0.74 1.08
C SER A 71 -7.17 0.76 1.40
N HIS A 72 -6.07 1.39 1.80
CA HIS A 72 -5.99 2.85 2.00
C HIS A 72 -6.19 3.65 0.69
N GLN A 73 -6.10 3.00 -0.47
CA GLN A 73 -6.34 3.54 -1.81
C GLN A 73 -7.74 3.22 -2.36
N SER A 74 -8.70 2.89 -1.50
CA SER A 74 -10.04 2.43 -1.90
C SER A 74 -11.09 3.54 -2.02
N TYR A 75 -10.72 4.82 -1.95
CA TYR A 75 -11.71 5.90 -1.95
C TYR A 75 -12.52 5.98 -3.25
N ALA A 76 -11.87 5.85 -4.41
CA ALA A 76 -12.57 5.78 -5.70
C ALA A 76 -13.51 4.55 -5.78
N HIS A 77 -13.08 3.40 -5.24
CA HIS A 77 -13.93 2.22 -5.12
C HIS A 77 -15.19 2.50 -4.29
N LYS A 78 -15.05 3.16 -3.14
CA LYS A 78 -16.21 3.53 -2.31
C LYS A 78 -17.18 4.45 -3.05
N MET A 79 -16.68 5.46 -3.77
CA MET A 79 -17.52 6.35 -4.55
C MET A 79 -18.31 5.60 -5.62
N ILE A 80 -17.67 4.71 -6.37
CA ILE A 80 -18.28 3.95 -7.47
C ILE A 80 -19.29 2.91 -6.97
N THR A 81 -19.14 2.44 -5.74
CA THR A 81 -20.00 1.42 -5.12
C THR A 81 -21.07 1.98 -4.19
N GLY A 82 -21.56 3.19 -4.49
CA GLY A 82 -22.75 3.77 -3.84
C GLY A 82 -22.48 4.63 -2.60
N ARG A 83 -21.19 4.93 -2.30
CA ARG A 83 -20.81 5.76 -1.14
C ARG A 83 -20.27 7.14 -1.56
N ALA A 84 -20.62 7.62 -2.76
CA ALA A 84 -20.14 8.91 -3.27
C ALA A 84 -20.52 10.10 -2.39
N ASP A 85 -21.69 10.05 -1.75
CA ASP A 85 -22.19 11.12 -0.89
C ASP A 85 -21.25 11.41 0.30
N ALA A 86 -20.59 10.39 0.84
CA ALA A 86 -19.55 10.54 1.87
C ALA A 86 -18.25 11.22 1.39
N PHE A 87 -18.14 11.57 0.10
CA PHE A 87 -17.04 12.31 -0.49
C PHE A 87 -17.46 13.65 -1.08
N LEU A 88 -18.76 13.83 -1.33
CA LEU A 88 -19.33 15.04 -1.94
C LEU A 88 -19.93 15.98 -0.88
N ASN A 89 -20.44 15.44 0.23
CA ASN A 89 -21.08 16.17 1.30
C ASN A 89 -20.19 16.22 2.54
N GLU A 90 -19.82 17.43 2.96
CA GLU A 90 -18.90 17.63 4.10
C GLU A 90 -19.46 17.06 5.42
N ASP A 91 -20.77 17.14 5.64
CA ASP A 91 -21.43 16.61 6.84
C ASP A 91 -21.37 15.06 6.94
N LYS A 92 -20.98 14.40 5.85
CA LYS A 92 -20.90 12.93 5.74
C LYS A 92 -19.50 12.38 5.56
N TYR A 93 -18.48 13.22 5.68
CA TYR A 93 -17.09 12.79 5.47
C TYR A 93 -16.66 11.65 6.39
N ASP A 94 -17.25 11.54 7.58
CA ASP A 94 -16.99 10.50 8.56
C ASP A 94 -17.88 9.25 8.42
N ASP A 95 -18.84 9.22 7.49
CA ASP A 95 -19.74 8.09 7.27
C ASP A 95 -19.03 6.86 6.67
N VAL A 96 -17.80 7.00 6.19
CA VAL A 96 -17.01 5.91 5.61
C VAL A 96 -15.62 5.87 6.23
N SER A 97 -15.14 4.66 6.48
CA SER A 97 -13.77 4.45 6.94
C SER A 97 -12.76 4.71 5.82
N GLY A 98 -11.51 5.00 6.19
CA GLY A 98 -10.40 5.18 5.25
C GLY A 98 -9.92 3.89 4.58
N TYR A 99 -10.56 2.75 4.85
CA TYR A 99 -10.17 1.41 4.41
C TYR A 99 -11.39 0.60 3.98
N SER A 100 -11.17 -0.55 3.31
CA SER A 100 -12.21 -1.52 3.01
C SER A 100 -12.87 -2.06 4.29
N ALA A 101 -14.19 -2.09 4.30
CA ALA A 101 -14.97 -2.43 5.48
C ALA A 101 -16.28 -3.15 5.10
N PRO A 102 -16.38 -4.48 5.31
CA PRO A 102 -17.56 -5.26 4.94
C PRO A 102 -18.87 -4.80 5.59
N TYR A 103 -18.79 -4.11 6.71
CA TYR A 103 -19.97 -3.54 7.36
C TYR A 103 -20.52 -2.29 6.64
N GLU A 104 -19.74 -1.68 5.74
CA GLU A 104 -20.18 -0.54 4.93
C GLU A 104 -20.83 -1.00 3.62
N SER A 105 -20.32 -2.08 3.00
CA SER A 105 -20.74 -2.49 1.66
C SER A 105 -20.40 -3.94 1.37
N GLU A 106 -21.30 -4.64 0.63
CA GLU A 106 -21.05 -5.99 0.10
C GLU A 106 -19.91 -6.05 -0.94
N HIS A 107 -19.50 -4.91 -1.48
CA HIS A 107 -18.36 -4.78 -2.38
C HIS A 107 -17.01 -4.90 -1.65
N ASP A 108 -16.98 -4.70 -0.33
CA ASP A 108 -15.82 -4.81 0.52
C ASP A 108 -15.76 -6.21 1.14
N THR A 109 -14.90 -7.09 0.62
CA THR A 109 -14.88 -8.51 1.04
C THR A 109 -14.21 -8.71 2.40
N PHE A 110 -13.16 -7.93 2.70
CA PHE A 110 -12.38 -8.02 3.94
C PHE A 110 -12.21 -6.66 4.60
N THR A 111 -12.11 -6.68 5.92
CA THR A 111 -11.54 -5.55 6.66
C THR A 111 -10.04 -5.57 6.45
N MET A 112 -9.51 -4.55 5.78
CA MET A 112 -8.10 -4.44 5.42
C MET A 112 -7.43 -3.29 6.18
N GLY A 113 -6.11 -3.24 6.18
CA GLY A 113 -5.32 -2.18 6.83
C GLY A 113 -3.82 -2.45 6.83
N HIS A 114 -3.40 -3.71 6.89
CA HIS A 114 -2.01 -4.12 6.78
C HIS A 114 -1.65 -4.52 5.35
N THR A 115 -0.39 -4.33 4.99
CA THR A 115 0.16 -4.59 3.64
C THR A 115 0.35 -6.06 3.36
N SER A 116 0.50 -6.40 2.08
CA SER A 116 1.09 -7.67 1.59
C SER A 116 0.18 -8.89 1.67
N THR A 117 -1.07 -8.75 2.13
CA THR A 117 -1.98 -9.89 2.38
C THR A 117 -2.94 -10.16 1.22
N SER A 118 -3.13 -9.22 0.29
CA SER A 118 -4.18 -9.30 -0.74
C SER A 118 -4.05 -10.49 -1.67
N VAL A 119 -2.83 -10.88 -2.04
CA VAL A 119 -2.59 -12.04 -2.94
C VAL A 119 -3.01 -13.33 -2.25
N SER A 120 -2.61 -13.55 -1.00
CA SER A 120 -2.99 -14.72 -0.20
C SER A 120 -4.49 -14.80 0.03
N LEU A 121 -5.14 -13.68 0.37
CA LEU A 121 -6.59 -13.61 0.56
C LEU A 121 -7.34 -13.89 -0.75
N ALA A 122 -6.88 -13.34 -1.87
CA ALA A 122 -7.46 -13.60 -3.18
C ALA A 122 -7.29 -15.05 -3.61
N LEU A 123 -6.12 -15.67 -3.38
CA LEU A 123 -5.90 -17.10 -3.59
C LEU A 123 -6.88 -17.96 -2.78
N GLY A 124 -7.06 -17.63 -1.50
CA GLY A 124 -8.03 -18.30 -0.65
C GLY A 124 -9.46 -18.21 -1.18
N LEU A 125 -9.88 -17.01 -1.65
CA LEU A 125 -11.19 -16.80 -2.29
C LEU A 125 -11.32 -17.58 -3.60
N ALA A 126 -10.30 -17.56 -4.47
CA ALA A 126 -10.30 -18.28 -5.73
C ALA A 126 -10.40 -19.78 -5.49
N LYS A 127 -9.62 -20.32 -4.56
CA LYS A 127 -9.69 -21.74 -4.18
C LYS A 127 -11.04 -22.12 -3.57
N GLY A 128 -11.57 -21.28 -2.67
CA GLY A 128 -12.90 -21.50 -2.07
C GLY A 128 -14.01 -21.48 -3.12
N ARG A 129 -13.97 -20.51 -4.06
CA ARG A 129 -14.87 -20.42 -5.21
C ARG A 129 -14.86 -21.71 -6.03
N ASP A 130 -13.68 -22.22 -6.39
CA ASP A 130 -13.54 -23.42 -7.22
C ASP A 130 -14.10 -24.65 -6.52
N LEU A 131 -13.87 -24.79 -5.21
CA LEU A 131 -14.39 -25.90 -4.40
C LEU A 131 -15.92 -25.95 -4.34
N VAL A 132 -16.58 -24.80 -4.44
CA VAL A 132 -18.05 -24.72 -4.45
C VAL A 132 -18.64 -24.62 -5.87
N GLY A 133 -17.81 -24.76 -6.91
CA GLY A 133 -18.24 -24.73 -8.31
C GLY A 133 -18.62 -23.32 -8.81
N GLY A 134 -18.08 -22.28 -8.21
CA GLY A 134 -18.24 -20.90 -8.67
C GLY A 134 -17.32 -20.57 -9.86
N HIS A 135 -17.62 -19.48 -10.58
CA HIS A 135 -16.86 -19.07 -11.78
C HIS A 135 -16.57 -17.57 -11.84
N ASN A 136 -16.87 -16.82 -10.78
CA ASN A 136 -16.58 -15.38 -10.72
C ASN A 136 -15.08 -15.10 -10.71
N ASN A 137 -14.68 -13.94 -11.25
CA ASN A 137 -13.30 -13.51 -11.19
C ASN A 137 -12.90 -13.14 -9.77
N VAL A 138 -11.62 -13.40 -9.44
CA VAL A 138 -11.00 -12.94 -8.19
C VAL A 138 -9.77 -12.11 -8.55
N ILE A 139 -9.75 -10.88 -8.07
CA ILE A 139 -8.75 -9.87 -8.38
C ILE A 139 -8.06 -9.41 -7.10
N ALA A 140 -6.73 -9.54 -7.02
CA ALA A 140 -5.90 -8.88 -6.02
C ALA A 140 -5.31 -7.61 -6.62
N LEU A 141 -5.49 -6.45 -5.99
CA LEU A 141 -4.81 -5.21 -6.35
C LEU A 141 -3.75 -4.92 -5.28
N ILE A 142 -2.48 -4.98 -5.66
CA ILE A 142 -1.35 -4.78 -4.76
C ILE A 142 -0.42 -3.69 -5.29
N GLY A 143 0.04 -2.79 -4.40
CA GLY A 143 1.06 -1.79 -4.72
C GLY A 143 2.47 -2.39 -4.76
N ASP A 144 3.35 -1.78 -5.55
CA ASP A 144 4.75 -2.17 -5.66
C ASP A 144 5.47 -2.19 -4.31
N GLY A 145 5.22 -1.22 -3.42
CA GLY A 145 5.76 -1.22 -2.06
C GLY A 145 5.39 -2.46 -1.25
N SER A 146 4.13 -2.90 -1.35
CA SER A 146 3.63 -4.08 -0.62
C SER A 146 4.20 -5.41 -1.13
N LEU A 147 4.73 -5.45 -2.35
CA LEU A 147 5.37 -6.65 -2.90
C LEU A 147 6.63 -7.07 -2.14
N SER A 148 7.27 -6.17 -1.38
CA SER A 148 8.44 -6.52 -0.56
C SER A 148 8.10 -7.32 0.68
N GLY A 149 6.84 -7.40 1.08
CA GLY A 149 6.41 -8.20 2.22
C GLY A 149 6.52 -9.71 1.98
N GLY A 150 6.97 -10.46 2.97
CA GLY A 150 7.16 -11.90 2.88
C GLY A 150 5.90 -12.62 2.43
N GLU A 151 4.75 -12.32 3.04
CA GLU A 151 3.46 -12.94 2.70
C GLU A 151 3.05 -12.68 1.24
N ALA A 152 3.33 -11.49 0.68
CA ALA A 152 3.06 -11.23 -0.73
C ALA A 152 3.91 -12.11 -1.65
N LEU A 153 5.19 -12.32 -1.32
CA LEU A 153 6.08 -13.21 -2.06
C LEU A 153 5.67 -14.68 -1.92
N GLU A 154 5.25 -15.11 -0.74
CA GLU A 154 4.69 -16.45 -0.49
C GLU A 154 3.41 -16.67 -1.31
N GLY A 155 2.51 -15.68 -1.31
CA GLY A 155 1.30 -15.71 -2.12
C GLY A 155 1.57 -15.78 -3.63
N LEU A 156 2.51 -14.97 -4.14
CA LEU A 156 2.95 -15.02 -5.55
C LEU A 156 3.58 -16.37 -5.91
N ASN A 157 4.41 -16.92 -5.01
CA ASN A 157 5.04 -18.21 -5.22
C ASN A 157 4.00 -19.34 -5.36
N TYR A 158 3.01 -19.37 -4.46
CA TYR A 158 1.94 -20.37 -4.53
C TYR A 158 0.98 -20.12 -5.70
N ALA A 159 0.76 -18.87 -6.10
CA ALA A 159 -0.02 -18.54 -7.28
C ALA A 159 0.52 -19.19 -8.55
N GLY A 160 1.84 -19.41 -8.65
CA GLY A 160 2.47 -20.11 -9.76
C GLY A 160 2.11 -21.61 -9.90
N GLU A 161 1.61 -22.22 -8.84
CA GLU A 161 1.09 -23.61 -8.84
C GLU A 161 -0.45 -23.67 -8.90
N PHE A 162 -1.12 -22.52 -8.75
CA PHE A 162 -2.58 -22.48 -8.70
C PHE A 162 -3.16 -22.67 -10.11
N ASP A 163 -4.10 -23.61 -10.24
CA ASP A 163 -4.84 -23.88 -11.49
C ASP A 163 -6.27 -23.34 -11.34
N GLY A 164 -6.48 -22.09 -11.71
CA GLY A 164 -7.78 -21.42 -11.57
C GLY A 164 -7.70 -19.92 -11.88
N ASN A 165 -8.85 -19.26 -11.98
CA ASN A 165 -8.92 -17.83 -12.26
C ASN A 165 -8.41 -17.02 -11.06
N LEU A 166 -7.31 -16.31 -11.25
CA LEU A 166 -6.78 -15.31 -10.33
C LEU A 166 -6.08 -14.20 -11.13
N ILE A 167 -6.48 -12.97 -10.92
CA ILE A 167 -5.90 -11.80 -11.56
C ILE A 167 -5.17 -10.97 -10.50
N ILE A 168 -3.87 -10.79 -10.66
CA ILE A 168 -3.04 -10.00 -9.72
C ILE A 168 -2.67 -8.69 -10.43
N VAL A 169 -3.30 -7.60 -10.01
CA VAL A 169 -2.99 -6.26 -10.54
C VAL A 169 -1.90 -5.64 -9.68
N VAL A 170 -0.70 -5.52 -10.25
CA VAL A 170 0.43 -4.85 -9.61
C VAL A 170 0.42 -3.38 -10.01
N ASN A 171 0.12 -2.51 -9.07
CA ASN A 171 0.15 -1.07 -9.24
C ASN A 171 1.55 -0.53 -8.91
N ASP A 172 2.36 -0.31 -9.95
CA ASP A 172 3.74 0.15 -9.85
C ASP A 172 3.81 1.66 -10.09
N ASN A 173 4.17 2.42 -9.06
CA ASN A 173 4.42 3.85 -9.14
C ASN A 173 5.83 4.24 -8.65
N ASP A 174 6.70 3.24 -8.47
CA ASP A 174 8.09 3.36 -8.03
C ASP A 174 8.25 3.97 -6.63
N MET A 175 7.25 3.78 -5.76
CA MET A 175 7.24 4.33 -4.40
C MET A 175 6.42 3.47 -3.44
N SER A 176 6.99 3.25 -2.24
CA SER A 176 6.25 2.87 -1.03
C SER A 176 5.70 4.13 -0.33
N ILE A 177 5.81 4.24 1.00
CA ILE A 177 5.69 5.53 1.68
C ILE A 177 6.85 6.42 1.23
N ALA A 178 8.10 5.94 1.44
CA ALA A 178 9.34 6.50 0.91
C ALA A 178 9.78 5.76 -0.37
N GLU A 179 11.06 5.85 -0.73
CA GLU A 179 11.64 5.09 -1.83
C GLU A 179 11.60 3.58 -1.57
N ASN A 180 11.49 2.81 -2.63
CA ASN A 180 11.49 1.35 -2.56
C ASN A 180 12.91 0.79 -2.37
N HIS A 181 13.06 -0.23 -1.52
CA HIS A 181 14.33 -0.90 -1.22
C HIS A 181 14.25 -2.40 -1.49
N GLY A 182 15.34 -2.96 -2.07
CA GLY A 182 15.49 -4.38 -2.32
C GLY A 182 15.69 -4.77 -3.78
N GLY A 183 16.10 -6.03 -3.99
CA GLY A 183 16.43 -6.57 -5.32
C GLY A 183 15.22 -6.71 -6.27
N LEU A 184 14.02 -6.90 -5.71
CA LEU A 184 12.76 -6.95 -6.44
C LEU A 184 12.57 -5.74 -7.38
N TYR A 185 12.89 -4.55 -6.88
CA TYR A 185 12.68 -3.31 -7.62
C TYR A 185 13.59 -3.12 -8.82
N ARG A 186 14.71 -3.88 -8.89
CA ARG A 186 15.53 -3.96 -10.11
C ARG A 186 14.77 -4.65 -11.25
N SER A 187 14.00 -5.70 -10.93
CA SER A 187 13.14 -6.38 -11.91
C SER A 187 12.01 -5.46 -12.34
N LEU A 188 11.30 -4.80 -11.42
CA LEU A 188 10.22 -3.85 -11.75
C LEU A 188 10.75 -2.69 -12.60
N LYS A 189 11.90 -2.13 -12.26
CA LYS A 189 12.56 -1.07 -13.06
C LYS A 189 12.88 -1.55 -14.48
N ALA A 190 13.48 -2.73 -14.62
CA ALA A 190 13.79 -3.30 -15.93
C ALA A 190 12.52 -3.53 -16.77
N LEU A 191 11.41 -3.92 -16.13
CA LEU A 191 10.11 -4.07 -16.79
C LEU A 191 9.55 -2.72 -17.24
N ARG A 192 9.62 -1.67 -16.41
CA ARG A 192 9.21 -0.31 -16.81
C ARG A 192 10.05 0.22 -17.98
N GLU A 193 11.37 0.10 -17.92
CA GLU A 193 12.30 0.59 -18.94
C GLU A 193 12.22 -0.18 -20.28
N SER A 194 11.76 -1.42 -20.26
CA SER A 194 11.62 -2.27 -21.44
C SER A 194 10.19 -2.38 -21.97
N ASP A 195 9.26 -1.60 -21.45
CA ASP A 195 7.84 -1.71 -21.79
C ASP A 195 7.30 -3.14 -21.58
N GLY A 196 7.67 -3.73 -20.43
CA GLY A 196 7.26 -5.07 -20.00
C GLY A 196 8.00 -6.24 -20.66
N LYS A 197 9.01 -5.97 -21.50
CA LYS A 197 9.68 -6.98 -22.36
C LYS A 197 10.95 -7.58 -21.75
N SER A 198 11.42 -7.07 -20.60
CA SER A 198 12.63 -7.58 -19.96
C SER A 198 12.53 -9.08 -19.67
N GLU A 199 13.62 -9.81 -19.96
CA GLU A 199 13.76 -11.20 -19.52
C GLU A 199 13.88 -11.33 -18.00
N ASN A 200 14.38 -10.29 -17.33
CA ASN A 200 14.38 -10.19 -15.88
C ASN A 200 12.97 -9.85 -15.38
N ASN A 201 12.10 -10.84 -15.37
CA ASN A 201 10.71 -10.73 -14.97
C ASN A 201 10.42 -11.72 -13.85
N ILE A 202 10.36 -11.20 -12.61
CA ILE A 202 10.12 -12.00 -11.42
C ILE A 202 8.78 -12.77 -11.48
N PHE A 203 7.75 -12.19 -12.07
CA PHE A 203 6.43 -12.84 -12.16
C PHE A 203 6.47 -14.06 -13.06
N LYS A 204 7.10 -13.93 -14.24
CA LYS A 204 7.32 -15.07 -15.14
C LYS A 204 8.22 -16.13 -14.53
N SER A 205 9.21 -15.73 -13.74
CA SER A 205 10.11 -16.67 -13.05
C SER A 205 9.38 -17.50 -11.99
N LEU A 206 8.25 -17.01 -11.47
CA LEU A 206 7.35 -17.74 -10.57
C LEU A 206 6.28 -18.55 -11.31
N GLY A 207 6.31 -18.62 -12.65
CA GLY A 207 5.34 -19.37 -13.44
C GLY A 207 4.03 -18.63 -13.76
N LEU A 208 3.96 -17.33 -13.48
CA LEU A 208 2.77 -16.53 -13.72
C LEU A 208 2.76 -15.97 -15.15
N ASP A 209 1.59 -15.93 -15.77
CA ASP A 209 1.38 -15.15 -16.98
C ASP A 209 1.47 -13.65 -16.69
N TYR A 210 1.80 -12.86 -17.71
CA TYR A 210 2.14 -11.46 -17.49
C TYR A 210 1.66 -10.57 -18.63
N VAL A 211 0.97 -9.49 -18.24
CA VAL A 211 0.56 -8.38 -19.12
C VAL A 211 1.08 -7.07 -18.53
N TYR A 212 1.59 -6.19 -19.39
CA TYR A 212 2.12 -4.88 -19.00
C TYR A 212 1.28 -3.75 -19.58
N VAL A 213 1.01 -2.72 -18.77
CA VAL A 213 0.31 -1.49 -19.16
C VAL A 213 1.16 -0.30 -18.76
N ASN A 214 1.83 0.30 -19.72
CA ASN A 214 2.77 1.41 -19.51
C ASN A 214 2.12 2.73 -19.05
N ASP A 215 0.81 2.88 -19.26
CA ASP A 215 0.04 4.06 -18.90
C ASP A 215 -1.19 3.63 -18.09
N GLY A 216 -0.94 3.36 -16.82
CA GLY A 216 -1.94 2.96 -15.84
C GLY A 216 -2.86 4.11 -15.37
N ASN A 217 -2.71 5.28 -15.98
CA ASN A 217 -3.63 6.40 -15.81
C ASN A 217 -4.43 6.70 -17.10
N ASP A 218 -4.45 5.80 -18.06
CA ASP A 218 -5.39 5.81 -19.19
C ASP A 218 -6.48 4.74 -18.99
N VAL A 219 -7.68 5.17 -18.65
CA VAL A 219 -8.82 4.29 -18.37
C VAL A 219 -9.15 3.36 -19.55
N CYS A 220 -8.97 3.81 -20.81
CA CYS A 220 -9.27 2.99 -21.98
C CYS A 220 -8.23 1.88 -22.21
N LYS A 221 -6.94 2.18 -21.95
CA LYS A 221 -5.88 1.15 -22.01
C LYS A 221 -6.09 0.10 -20.92
N LEU A 222 -6.46 0.54 -19.73
CA LEU A 222 -6.75 -0.37 -18.60
C LEU A 222 -7.96 -1.24 -18.88
N ILE A 223 -9.08 -0.69 -19.38
CA ILE A 223 -10.24 -1.48 -19.80
C ILE A 223 -9.83 -2.55 -20.81
N SER A 224 -9.09 -2.16 -21.85
CA SER A 224 -8.64 -3.11 -22.88
C SER A 224 -7.71 -4.21 -22.34
N ALA A 225 -6.91 -3.90 -21.31
CA ALA A 225 -6.06 -4.90 -20.65
C ALA A 225 -6.88 -5.84 -19.78
N PHE A 226 -7.82 -5.31 -18.97
CA PHE A 226 -8.67 -6.11 -18.09
C PHE A 226 -9.66 -6.99 -18.87
N GLU A 227 -10.22 -6.51 -19.98
CA GLU A 227 -11.06 -7.32 -20.88
C GLU A 227 -10.32 -8.56 -21.42
N LYS A 228 -9.02 -8.46 -21.70
CA LYS A 228 -8.21 -9.58 -22.18
C LYS A 228 -7.95 -10.65 -21.12
N VAL A 229 -7.96 -10.26 -19.85
CA VAL A 229 -7.66 -11.18 -18.73
C VAL A 229 -8.92 -11.56 -17.93
N LYS A 230 -10.07 -11.04 -18.33
CA LYS A 230 -11.33 -11.44 -17.73
C LYS A 230 -11.64 -12.91 -18.07
N ASP A 231 -12.19 -13.62 -17.08
CA ASP A 231 -12.64 -15.01 -17.22
C ASP A 231 -11.52 -16.00 -17.66
N ILE A 232 -10.26 -15.69 -17.41
CA ILE A 232 -9.14 -16.60 -17.63
C ILE A 232 -9.20 -17.80 -16.70
N SER A 233 -8.51 -18.89 -17.05
CA SER A 233 -8.49 -20.14 -16.30
C SER A 233 -7.20 -20.41 -15.52
N HIS A 234 -6.30 -19.45 -15.45
CA HIS A 234 -4.98 -19.57 -14.82
C HIS A 234 -4.55 -18.21 -14.23
N PRO A 235 -3.61 -18.18 -13.28
CA PRO A 235 -3.17 -16.93 -12.66
C PRO A 235 -2.39 -16.04 -13.63
N ILE A 236 -2.69 -14.74 -13.57
CA ILE A 236 -2.01 -13.74 -14.40
C ILE A 236 -1.68 -12.49 -13.59
N VAL A 237 -0.52 -11.90 -13.87
CA VAL A 237 -0.15 -10.56 -13.38
C VAL A 237 -0.44 -9.52 -14.45
N VAL A 238 -1.22 -8.52 -14.09
CA VAL A 238 -1.40 -7.29 -14.86
C VAL A 238 -0.60 -6.18 -14.18
N HIS A 239 0.57 -5.89 -14.71
CA HIS A 239 1.47 -4.87 -14.19
C HIS A 239 1.13 -3.51 -14.81
N ILE A 240 0.58 -2.60 -14.02
CA ILE A 240 0.20 -1.26 -14.45
C ILE A 240 1.17 -0.22 -13.87
N CYS A 241 1.64 0.73 -14.70
CA CYS A 241 2.46 1.83 -14.25
C CYS A 241 1.62 3.07 -14.06
N THR A 242 1.54 3.58 -12.82
CA THR A 242 0.74 4.74 -12.46
C THR A 242 1.60 5.87 -11.89
N GLN A 243 1.04 7.07 -11.84
CA GLN A 243 1.67 8.23 -11.21
C GLN A 243 1.05 8.50 -9.84
N LYS A 244 1.83 8.28 -8.77
CA LYS A 244 1.41 8.61 -7.40
C LYS A 244 1.13 10.12 -7.28
N GLY A 245 -0.05 10.47 -6.74
CA GLY A 245 -0.46 11.88 -6.57
C GLY A 245 -0.96 12.57 -7.83
N LYS A 246 -1.25 11.81 -8.91
CA LYS A 246 -1.66 12.34 -10.22
C LYS A 246 -2.77 13.39 -10.14
N GLY A 247 -2.55 14.52 -10.84
CA GLY A 247 -3.51 15.61 -10.92
C GLY A 247 -3.36 16.67 -9.82
N TYR A 248 -2.37 16.52 -8.92
CA TYR A 248 -2.02 17.54 -7.94
C TYR A 248 -0.51 17.73 -7.87
N SER A 249 -0.01 18.84 -8.41
CA SER A 249 1.41 19.08 -8.67
C SER A 249 2.30 18.93 -7.42
N TYR A 250 1.84 19.40 -6.27
CA TYR A 250 2.59 19.26 -5.00
C TYR A 250 2.80 17.80 -4.63
N ALA A 251 1.78 16.93 -4.84
CA ALA A 251 1.87 15.51 -4.53
C ALA A 251 2.69 14.74 -5.57
N GLU A 252 2.69 15.16 -6.82
CA GLU A 252 3.51 14.56 -7.88
C GLU A 252 5.00 14.82 -7.65
N ILE A 253 5.36 15.98 -7.09
CA ILE A 253 6.74 16.38 -6.80
C ILE A 253 7.22 15.77 -5.47
N SER A 254 6.43 15.87 -4.39
CA SER A 254 6.81 15.46 -3.04
C SER A 254 6.07 14.19 -2.60
N ARG A 255 6.25 13.08 -3.35
CA ARG A 255 5.45 11.84 -3.22
C ARG A 255 5.47 11.21 -1.82
N GLU A 256 6.58 11.29 -1.09
CA GLU A 256 6.71 10.78 0.29
C GLU A 256 5.82 11.58 1.25
N GLU A 257 5.91 12.91 1.19
CA GLU A 257 5.14 13.80 2.06
C GLU A 257 3.64 13.72 1.82
N TRP A 258 3.24 13.44 0.56
CA TRP A 258 1.86 13.34 0.13
C TRP A 258 1.31 11.92 0.12
N HIS A 259 1.98 10.96 0.77
CA HIS A 259 1.38 9.63 0.98
C HIS A 259 0.09 9.72 1.80
N ALA A 260 0.15 10.45 2.92
CA ALA A 260 -1.00 10.83 3.74
C ALA A 260 -0.82 12.29 4.22
N THR A 261 -1.91 13.02 4.39
CA THR A 261 -1.86 14.43 4.78
C THR A 261 -2.89 14.76 5.86
N THR A 262 -2.58 15.78 6.65
CA THR A 262 -3.57 16.53 7.45
C THR A 262 -4.25 17.55 6.55
N PRO A 263 -5.32 18.24 7.02
CA PRO A 263 -5.92 19.36 6.30
C PRO A 263 -4.90 20.36 5.77
N PHE A 264 -5.13 20.85 4.55
CA PHE A 264 -4.19 21.72 3.83
C PHE A 264 -4.93 22.72 2.92
N ASP A 265 -4.25 23.79 2.56
CA ASP A 265 -4.71 24.77 1.59
C ASP A 265 -4.42 24.26 0.17
N ILE A 266 -5.45 24.14 -0.67
CA ILE A 266 -5.35 23.53 -2.01
C ILE A 266 -4.42 24.35 -2.94
N GLU A 267 -4.47 25.70 -2.87
CA GLU A 267 -3.73 26.55 -3.78
C GLU A 267 -2.22 26.57 -3.48
N THR A 268 -1.86 26.47 -2.21
CA THR A 268 -0.46 26.58 -1.76
C THR A 268 0.18 25.25 -1.38
N GLY A 269 -0.62 24.18 -1.20
CA GLY A 269 -0.16 22.89 -0.69
C GLY A 269 0.24 22.93 0.79
N LYS A 270 0.08 24.03 1.49
CA LYS A 270 0.51 24.19 2.87
C LYS A 270 -0.46 23.50 3.83
N ARG A 271 0.06 22.66 4.72
CA ARG A 271 -0.72 22.04 5.79
C ARG A 271 -1.19 23.08 6.78
N LEU A 272 -2.46 22.98 7.18
CA LEU A 272 -3.06 23.89 8.17
C LEU A 272 -2.57 23.59 9.60
N PHE A 273 -2.13 22.35 9.84
CA PHE A 273 -1.60 21.91 11.13
C PHE A 273 -0.25 21.24 10.92
N SER A 274 0.78 21.66 11.64
CA SER A 274 2.08 20.98 11.64
C SER A 274 2.03 19.76 12.57
N LYS A 275 2.38 18.59 12.05
CA LYS A 275 2.52 17.36 12.86
C LYS A 275 3.87 17.27 13.58
N ASN A 276 4.88 18.03 13.16
CA ASN A 276 6.23 17.92 13.68
C ASN A 276 6.49 19.07 14.66
N SER A 277 6.44 18.76 15.96
CA SER A 277 7.09 19.62 16.97
C SER A 277 8.55 19.18 17.12
N ASP A 278 9.44 20.14 17.41
CA ASP A 278 10.84 19.84 17.76
C ASP A 278 10.95 18.90 18.98
N ASP A 279 9.91 18.87 19.80
CA ASP A 279 9.79 18.05 21.01
C ASP A 279 9.14 16.68 20.78
N SER A 280 8.92 16.26 19.52
CA SER A 280 8.36 14.93 19.26
C SER A 280 9.37 13.83 19.59
N TYR A 281 8.89 12.69 20.12
CA TYR A 281 9.74 11.51 20.37
C TYR A 281 10.53 11.08 19.11
N ALA A 282 9.91 11.14 17.94
CA ALA A 282 10.57 10.83 16.68
C ALA A 282 11.76 11.78 16.42
N ASN A 283 11.57 13.09 16.59
CA ASN A 283 12.62 14.08 16.37
C ASN A 283 13.79 13.91 17.37
N ILE A 284 13.47 13.78 18.65
CA ILE A 284 14.47 13.57 19.72
C ILE A 284 15.27 12.28 19.45
N THR A 285 14.57 11.19 19.08
CA THR A 285 15.20 9.90 18.77
C THR A 285 16.18 10.02 17.61
N ALA A 286 15.75 10.62 16.49
CA ALA A 286 16.62 10.77 15.32
C ALA A 286 17.88 11.60 15.63
N LEU A 287 17.72 12.73 16.31
CA LEU A 287 18.86 13.60 16.67
C LEU A 287 19.83 12.86 17.59
N HIS A 288 19.32 12.15 18.60
CA HIS A 288 20.15 11.36 19.51
C HIS A 288 20.90 10.24 18.79
N LEU A 289 20.22 9.49 17.93
CA LEU A 289 20.85 8.41 17.15
C LEU A 289 21.91 8.94 16.20
N LEU A 290 21.65 10.04 15.48
CA LEU A 290 22.64 10.67 14.60
C LEU A 290 23.89 11.12 15.36
N GLU A 291 23.72 11.67 16.56
CA GLU A 291 24.87 12.04 17.40
C GLU A 291 25.68 10.80 17.83
N LYS A 292 25.00 9.72 18.24
CA LYS A 292 25.64 8.46 18.63
C LYS A 292 26.34 7.78 17.46
N MET A 293 25.74 7.78 16.27
CA MET A 293 26.32 7.22 15.05
C MET A 293 27.62 7.92 14.64
N LYS A 294 27.74 9.24 14.86
CA LYS A 294 29.01 9.97 14.63
C LYS A 294 30.15 9.51 15.54
N GLN A 295 29.80 9.04 16.72
CA GLN A 295 30.80 8.61 17.74
C GLN A 295 31.11 7.12 17.62
N ASP A 296 30.16 6.32 17.13
CA ASP A 296 30.28 4.85 17.08
C ASP A 296 29.73 4.30 15.76
N PRO A 297 30.63 3.85 14.86
CA PRO A 297 30.20 3.29 13.57
C PRO A 297 29.50 1.93 13.68
N ALA A 298 29.49 1.29 14.86
CA ALA A 298 28.78 0.04 15.09
C ALA A 298 27.25 0.25 15.28
N ILE A 299 26.80 1.47 15.56
CA ILE A 299 25.39 1.80 15.74
C ILE A 299 24.72 1.88 14.36
N VAL A 300 23.59 1.17 14.19
CA VAL A 300 22.81 1.18 12.97
C VAL A 300 21.32 1.28 13.30
N SER A 301 20.59 2.16 12.61
CA SER A 301 19.14 2.24 12.69
C SER A 301 18.51 1.45 11.56
N ILE A 302 17.51 0.63 11.89
CA ILE A 302 16.82 -0.25 10.95
C ILE A 302 15.33 0.12 10.97
N THR A 303 14.72 0.21 9.80
CA THR A 303 13.27 0.39 9.64
C THR A 303 12.72 -0.54 8.54
N ALA A 304 11.42 -0.78 8.56
CA ALA A 304 10.70 -1.50 7.53
C ALA A 304 9.73 -0.52 6.81
N ALA A 305 10.24 0.20 5.81
CA ALA A 305 9.52 1.17 4.96
C ALA A 305 8.84 2.34 5.71
N THR A 306 9.20 2.58 6.98
CA THR A 306 8.61 3.65 7.81
C THR A 306 9.69 4.55 8.43
N PRO A 307 10.58 5.18 7.64
CA PRO A 307 11.74 5.91 8.17
C PRO A 307 11.35 7.07 9.10
N THR A 308 10.23 7.71 8.86
CA THR A 308 9.77 8.85 9.64
C THR A 308 9.23 8.50 11.03
N VAL A 309 8.95 7.22 11.32
CA VAL A 309 8.51 6.74 12.64
C VAL A 309 9.55 7.10 13.71
N ALA A 310 10.83 6.90 13.42
CA ALA A 310 11.94 7.30 14.28
C ALA A 310 12.55 8.66 13.87
N GLY A 311 11.84 9.47 13.09
CA GLY A 311 12.23 10.82 12.72
C GLY A 311 13.34 10.93 11.65
N PHE A 312 13.61 9.87 10.90
CA PHE A 312 14.59 9.87 9.81
C PHE A 312 13.96 10.42 8.52
N SER A 313 13.91 11.76 8.40
CA SER A 313 13.65 12.44 7.12
C SER A 313 14.71 12.09 6.08
N LYS A 314 14.46 12.43 4.80
CA LYS A 314 15.43 12.18 3.73
C LYS A 314 16.82 12.72 4.04
N ASP A 315 16.93 13.97 4.48
CA ASP A 315 18.21 14.60 4.83
C ASP A 315 18.93 13.85 5.96
N ARG A 316 18.18 13.36 6.95
CA ARG A 316 18.74 12.59 8.07
C ARG A 316 19.21 11.21 7.64
N ARG A 317 18.50 10.56 6.71
CA ARG A 317 18.95 9.31 6.09
C ARG A 317 20.27 9.51 5.33
N ASP A 318 20.36 10.60 4.56
CA ASP A 318 21.58 10.96 3.83
C ASP A 318 22.76 11.22 4.78
N ILE A 319 22.53 11.87 5.93
CA ILE A 319 23.55 12.09 6.98
C ILE A 319 23.97 10.77 7.63
N ALA A 320 23.04 9.88 7.96
CA ALA A 320 23.32 8.59 8.58
C ALA A 320 24.06 7.62 7.64
N GLY A 321 23.81 7.74 6.33
CA GLY A 321 24.45 6.95 5.30
C GLY A 321 24.32 5.45 5.55
N LYS A 322 25.44 4.71 5.63
CA LYS A 322 25.45 3.26 5.83
C LYS A 322 24.93 2.80 7.20
N GLN A 323 24.79 3.70 8.16
CA GLN A 323 24.25 3.41 9.49
C GLN A 323 22.73 3.52 9.54
N PHE A 324 22.08 3.85 8.42
CA PHE A 324 20.63 3.76 8.26
C PHE A 324 20.28 2.68 7.23
N ILE A 325 19.39 1.76 7.61
CA ILE A 325 18.97 0.65 6.77
C ILE A 325 17.43 0.66 6.69
N ASP A 326 16.90 0.76 5.49
CA ASP A 326 15.51 0.48 5.19
C ASP A 326 15.42 -0.83 4.41
N VAL A 327 14.69 -1.80 4.95
CA VAL A 327 14.58 -3.15 4.37
C VAL A 327 13.35 -3.30 3.45
N GLY A 328 12.60 -2.22 3.22
CA GLY A 328 11.26 -2.30 2.61
C GLY A 328 10.23 -2.77 3.63
N ILE A 329 9.02 -3.12 3.18
CA ILE A 329 7.97 -3.65 4.08
C ILE A 329 8.31 -5.11 4.41
N ALA A 330 9.21 -5.32 5.37
CA ALA A 330 9.77 -6.62 5.73
C ALA A 330 10.19 -6.63 7.21
N GLU A 331 9.21 -6.52 8.11
CA GLU A 331 9.44 -6.42 9.56
C GLU A 331 10.15 -7.65 10.10
N GLU A 332 9.76 -8.86 9.66
CA GLU A 332 10.36 -10.13 10.06
C GLU A 332 11.85 -10.17 9.70
N HIS A 333 12.19 -9.75 8.47
CA HIS A 333 13.57 -9.64 8.02
C HIS A 333 14.36 -8.61 8.82
N ALA A 334 13.75 -7.47 9.16
CA ALA A 334 14.40 -6.42 9.95
C ALA A 334 14.88 -6.95 11.31
N VAL A 335 14.04 -7.73 12.00
CA VAL A 335 14.35 -8.30 13.33
C VAL A 335 15.41 -9.37 13.23
N ALA A 336 15.29 -10.33 12.30
CA ALA A 336 16.28 -11.36 12.09
C ALA A 336 17.64 -10.77 11.69
N MET A 337 17.67 -9.76 10.81
CA MET A 337 18.89 -9.04 10.44
C MET A 337 19.49 -8.28 11.62
N ALA A 338 18.68 -7.65 12.46
CA ALA A 338 19.16 -6.97 13.67
C ALA A 338 19.88 -7.97 14.61
N SER A 339 19.31 -9.18 14.80
CA SER A 339 19.98 -10.24 15.56
C SER A 339 21.36 -10.60 14.95
N GLY A 340 21.42 -10.78 13.64
CA GLY A 340 22.69 -11.06 12.94
C GLY A 340 23.72 -9.94 13.09
N ILE A 341 23.32 -8.68 12.99
CA ILE A 341 24.18 -7.51 13.21
C ILE A 341 24.72 -7.50 14.65
N ALA A 342 23.85 -7.75 15.64
CA ALA A 342 24.25 -7.82 17.04
C ALA A 342 25.27 -8.93 17.30
N LYS A 343 25.10 -10.10 16.72
CA LYS A 343 26.05 -11.23 16.81
C LYS A 343 27.39 -10.92 16.15
N ALA A 344 27.41 -10.06 15.16
CA ALA A 344 28.65 -9.58 14.52
C ALA A 344 29.32 -8.42 15.27
N GLY A 345 28.82 -8.02 16.44
CA GLY A 345 29.35 -6.93 17.25
C GLY A 345 28.79 -5.54 16.91
N GLY A 346 27.82 -5.45 16.02
CA GLY A 346 27.08 -4.22 15.76
C GLY A 346 26.07 -3.90 16.87
N LYS A 347 25.53 -2.68 16.83
CA LYS A 347 24.58 -2.15 17.81
C LYS A 347 23.29 -1.72 17.08
N PRO A 348 22.43 -2.68 16.70
CA PRO A 348 21.23 -2.39 15.94
C PRO A 348 20.16 -1.74 16.81
N VAL A 349 19.52 -0.72 16.24
CA VAL A 349 18.33 -0.06 16.78
C VAL A 349 17.22 -0.22 15.74
N TRP A 350 16.26 -1.09 16.01
CA TRP A 350 15.10 -1.31 15.15
C TRP A 350 13.93 -0.44 15.59
N ALA A 351 13.39 0.36 14.67
CA ALA A 351 12.28 1.26 14.93
C ALA A 351 11.03 0.82 14.18
N VAL A 352 9.91 0.69 14.89
CA VAL A 352 8.65 0.17 14.34
C VAL A 352 7.44 0.81 15.02
N ASN A 353 6.34 0.96 14.28
CA ASN A 353 5.03 1.21 14.89
C ASN A 353 4.53 -0.05 15.59
N SER A 354 3.93 0.12 16.77
CA SER A 354 3.41 -0.97 17.60
C SER A 354 2.51 -1.93 16.82
N THR A 355 1.62 -1.43 15.95
CA THR A 355 0.73 -2.27 15.14
C THR A 355 1.48 -3.26 14.23
N PHE A 356 2.69 -2.92 13.76
CA PHE A 356 3.49 -3.80 12.88
C PHE A 356 4.43 -4.73 13.66
N LEU A 357 4.62 -4.48 14.95
CA LEU A 357 5.38 -5.36 15.82
C LEU A 357 4.84 -6.81 15.81
N GLN A 358 3.51 -6.95 15.72
CA GLN A 358 2.85 -8.27 15.73
C GLN A 358 3.29 -9.21 14.59
N ARG A 359 3.84 -8.69 13.48
CA ARG A 359 4.42 -9.52 12.42
C ARG A 359 5.71 -10.22 12.80
N THR A 360 6.36 -9.81 13.88
CA THR A 360 7.72 -10.22 14.25
C THR A 360 7.78 -11.12 15.48
N TYR A 361 6.64 -11.65 15.92
CA TYR A 361 6.57 -12.49 17.13
C TYR A 361 7.56 -13.65 17.09
N ASP A 362 7.59 -14.40 16.00
CA ASP A 362 8.48 -15.54 15.83
C ASP A 362 9.96 -15.12 15.84
N GLN A 363 10.32 -14.08 15.09
CA GLN A 363 11.69 -13.59 15.00
C GLN A 363 12.18 -12.98 16.32
N LEU A 364 11.32 -12.30 17.07
CA LEU A 364 11.66 -11.82 18.40
C LEU A 364 11.91 -12.97 19.36
N SER A 365 11.05 -13.99 19.37
CA SER A 365 11.18 -15.13 20.25
C SER A 365 12.37 -16.03 19.88
N HIS A 366 12.49 -16.43 18.63
CA HIS A 366 13.53 -17.37 18.16
C HIS A 366 14.87 -16.68 17.85
N ASP A 367 14.85 -15.66 16.97
CA ASP A 367 16.10 -15.10 16.46
C ASP A 367 16.77 -14.17 17.47
N VAL A 368 15.99 -13.50 18.31
CA VAL A 368 16.50 -12.55 19.30
C VAL A 368 16.60 -13.17 20.68
N CYS A 369 15.48 -13.57 21.28
CA CYS A 369 15.46 -13.98 22.71
C CYS A 369 16.19 -15.28 22.96
N LEU A 370 15.89 -16.37 22.22
CA LEU A 370 16.60 -17.66 22.39
C LEU A 370 18.09 -17.51 22.09
N ASN A 371 18.47 -16.64 21.20
CA ASN A 371 19.87 -16.36 20.86
C ASN A 371 20.53 -15.34 21.78
N SER A 372 19.81 -14.71 22.71
CA SER A 372 20.32 -13.64 23.57
C SER A 372 21.04 -12.56 22.76
N SER A 373 20.43 -12.13 21.66
CA SER A 373 21.00 -11.10 20.77
C SER A 373 20.69 -9.71 21.32
N PRO A 374 21.69 -8.86 21.62
CA PRO A 374 21.47 -7.55 22.21
C PRO A 374 21.02 -6.54 21.13
N ILE A 375 19.72 -6.47 20.87
CA ILE A 375 19.13 -5.45 20.02
C ILE A 375 18.40 -4.39 20.85
N THR A 376 18.21 -3.20 20.29
CA THR A 376 17.31 -2.18 20.83
C THR A 376 16.08 -2.08 19.93
N ALA A 377 14.91 -2.38 20.45
CA ALA A 377 13.64 -2.17 19.74
C ALA A 377 12.99 -0.87 20.23
N LEU A 378 12.70 0.06 19.33
CA LEU A 378 11.97 1.29 19.59
C LEU A 378 10.55 1.15 19.02
N ILE A 379 9.59 0.96 19.92
CA ILE A 379 8.20 0.73 19.56
C ILE A 379 7.43 2.05 19.74
N PHE A 380 6.98 2.61 18.63
CA PHE A 380 6.28 3.88 18.58
C PHE A 380 4.77 3.70 18.52
N ASN A 381 4.04 4.70 18.98
CA ASN A 381 2.57 4.77 18.89
C ASN A 381 1.85 3.61 19.58
N SER A 382 2.39 3.13 20.71
CA SER A 382 1.72 2.14 21.56
C SER A 382 0.53 2.79 22.27
N SER A 383 -0.66 2.65 21.72
CA SER A 383 -1.93 3.12 22.32
C SER A 383 -3.11 2.86 21.38
N ILE A 384 -4.33 3.18 21.81
CA ILE A 384 -5.47 3.41 20.93
C ILE A 384 -5.23 4.76 20.26
N TYR A 385 -4.76 4.73 19.02
CA TYR A 385 -4.26 5.91 18.34
C TYR A 385 -5.34 6.76 17.68
N CYS A 386 -6.48 6.16 17.30
CA CYS A 386 -7.59 6.85 16.68
C CYS A 386 -8.90 6.13 17.01
N GLU A 387 -9.93 6.86 17.36
CA GLU A 387 -11.26 6.32 17.70
C GLU A 387 -11.92 5.59 16.51
N SER A 388 -11.61 6.01 15.30
CA SER A 388 -12.18 5.42 14.06
C SER A 388 -11.32 4.32 13.44
N ASP A 389 -10.11 4.09 13.91
CA ASP A 389 -9.20 3.11 13.33
C ASP A 389 -9.19 1.80 14.12
N VAL A 390 -9.96 0.82 13.65
CA VAL A 390 -9.99 -0.54 14.21
C VAL A 390 -8.85 -1.43 13.72
N LYS A 391 -7.94 -0.93 12.86
CA LYS A 391 -6.95 -1.74 12.13
C LYS A 391 -5.52 -1.51 12.60
N HIS A 392 -5.23 -0.32 13.11
CA HIS A 392 -3.92 0.03 13.66
C HIS A 392 -4.01 0.19 15.18
N ILE A 393 -4.69 -0.76 15.83
CA ILE A 393 -4.82 -0.80 17.29
C ILE A 393 -3.51 -1.28 17.89
N CYS A 394 -2.86 -0.40 18.62
CA CYS A 394 -1.55 -0.63 19.23
C CYS A 394 -1.68 -1.01 20.70
N ILE A 395 -2.40 -2.11 21.01
CA ILE A 395 -2.68 -2.56 22.38
C ILE A 395 -2.13 -3.95 22.71
N TYR A 396 -1.67 -4.69 21.69
CA TYR A 396 -1.21 -6.07 21.86
C TYR A 396 0.30 -6.19 22.11
N ASP A 397 1.05 -5.13 21.88
CA ASP A 397 2.51 -5.07 21.99
C ASP A 397 3.01 -5.41 23.40
N ILE A 398 2.39 -4.87 24.47
CA ILE A 398 2.79 -5.13 25.85
C ILE A 398 2.61 -6.59 26.24
N THR A 399 1.57 -7.26 25.72
CA THR A 399 1.34 -8.69 26.00
C THR A 399 2.18 -9.62 25.15
N MET A 400 2.74 -9.11 24.04
CA MET A 400 3.55 -9.88 23.11
C MET A 400 5.03 -9.92 23.54
N ILE A 401 5.54 -8.88 24.20
CA ILE A 401 6.91 -8.73 24.68
C ILE A 401 7.01 -9.21 26.15
#